data_22b77a7a3863251d425cac74bfb58f34
#
_entry.id   22b77a7a3863251d425cac74bfb58f34
#
_cell.length_a   1.000
_cell.length_b   1.000
_cell.length_c   1.000
_cell.angle_alpha   90.00
_cell.angle_beta   90.00
_cell.angle_gamma   90.00
#
_symmetry.space_group_name_H-M   'P 1'
#
loop_
_entity.id
_entity.type
_entity.pdbx_description
1 polymer ?
#
loop_
_entity_poly.entity_id
_entity_poly.type
_entity_poly.pdbx_seq_one_letter_code
_entity_poly.pdbx_strand_id
1 'polypeptide(L)'
;MLHLRTDPFSIEGGDVLVLSPEVVAVGISQRTDPHAVEALARRLICEETGIVKVLAIDIPKTRSYMHLDTVMTMVDVDKFTIHPSILPAVRTFSLTKQGGALVIEQEKRKLAESLADALHVEKVTMIHCGGASAIDAAREQWNDGTNTLAVAPGEVIAFSRNYVTNGILRDNGVVVH
;
A
#
# COMPACT_ATOMS: atom_id res chain seq x y z
N MET A 1 21.56 6.43 3.14
CA MET A 1 20.37 7.14 2.56
C MET A 1 19.83 6.29 1.44
N LEU A 2 18.55 5.89 1.51
CA LEU A 2 17.96 4.90 0.59
C LEU A 2 17.61 5.46 -0.80
N HIS A 3 17.35 6.76 -0.90
CA HIS A 3 17.11 7.46 -2.16
C HIS A 3 17.71 8.86 -2.07
N LEU A 4 18.40 9.31 -3.12
CA LEU A 4 19.04 10.62 -3.19
C LEU A 4 18.23 11.55 -4.09
N ARG A 5 18.23 12.83 -3.76
CA ARG A 5 17.61 13.87 -4.62
C ARG A 5 18.22 13.92 -6.04
N THR A 6 19.41 13.40 -6.20
CA THR A 6 20.14 13.32 -7.49
C THR A 6 19.87 12.04 -8.25
N ASP A 7 19.12 11.09 -7.68
CA ASP A 7 18.74 9.88 -8.39
C ASP A 7 17.83 10.24 -9.59
N PRO A 8 17.99 9.58 -10.74
CA PRO A 8 17.32 9.99 -11.99
C PRO A 8 15.82 9.67 -12.00
N PHE A 9 15.34 8.85 -11.07
CA PHE A 9 13.97 8.39 -10.99
C PHE A 9 13.29 8.90 -9.70
N SER A 10 12.02 9.29 -9.80
CA SER A 10 11.26 9.83 -8.67
C SER A 10 10.66 8.73 -7.80
N ILE A 11 10.61 8.99 -6.49
CA ILE A 11 9.86 8.22 -5.50
C ILE A 11 9.28 9.20 -4.47
N GLU A 12 8.03 9.01 -4.08
CA GLU A 12 7.38 9.81 -3.05
C GLU A 12 7.01 8.95 -1.83
N GLY A 13 7.03 9.57 -0.63
CA GLY A 13 6.78 8.87 0.63
C GLY A 13 5.40 8.25 0.73
N GLY A 14 4.37 8.86 0.12
CA GLY A 14 3.00 8.32 0.07
C GLY A 14 2.87 7.00 -0.72
N ASP A 15 3.91 6.62 -1.47
CA ASP A 15 3.97 5.32 -2.13
C ASP A 15 4.66 4.24 -1.28
N VAL A 16 5.22 4.57 -0.11
CA VAL A 16 5.99 3.62 0.71
C VAL A 16 5.22 3.26 1.96
N LEU A 17 4.77 2.02 2.06
CA LEU A 17 4.06 1.47 3.23
C LEU A 17 4.92 0.39 3.88
N VAL A 18 5.35 0.62 5.12
CA VAL A 18 6.04 -0.40 5.92
C VAL A 18 4.97 -1.34 6.47
N LEU A 19 4.94 -2.59 6.00
CA LEU A 19 3.93 -3.57 6.38
C LEU A 19 4.34 -4.40 7.60
N SER A 20 5.64 -4.68 7.72
CA SER A 20 6.22 -5.40 8.85
C SER A 20 7.72 -5.07 8.97
N PRO A 21 8.43 -5.56 10.01
CA PRO A 21 9.89 -5.42 10.08
C PRO A 21 10.65 -5.99 8.88
N GLU A 22 10.03 -6.88 8.11
CA GLU A 22 10.64 -7.62 7.02
C GLU A 22 10.06 -7.27 5.64
N VAL A 23 8.90 -6.56 5.58
CA VAL A 23 8.16 -6.34 4.33
C VAL A 23 7.79 -4.88 4.15
N VAL A 24 8.08 -4.35 2.97
CA VAL A 24 7.67 -3.01 2.53
C VAL A 24 6.83 -3.14 1.27
N ALA A 25 5.68 -2.47 1.20
CA ALA A 25 4.95 -2.26 -0.05
C ALA A 25 5.34 -0.90 -0.65
N VAL A 26 5.52 -0.87 -1.98
CA VAL A 26 5.86 0.37 -2.69
C VAL A 26 4.96 0.52 -3.91
N GLY A 27 4.25 1.64 -3.98
CA GLY A 27 3.42 1.97 -5.13
C GLY A 27 4.25 2.31 -6.38
N ILE A 28 3.86 1.76 -7.53
CA ILE A 28 4.23 2.29 -8.82
C ILE A 28 3.06 3.15 -9.28
N SER A 29 3.24 4.47 -9.21
CA SER A 29 2.16 5.44 -9.31
C SER A 29 2.44 6.50 -10.37
N GLN A 30 1.67 7.57 -10.35
CA GLN A 30 1.97 8.76 -11.14
C GLN A 30 3.25 9.47 -10.67
N ARG A 31 3.63 9.29 -9.39
CA ARG A 31 4.73 10.00 -8.71
C ARG A 31 5.97 9.14 -8.48
N THR A 32 5.82 7.83 -8.51
CA THR A 32 6.91 6.88 -8.26
C THR A 32 7.18 6.02 -9.50
N ASP A 33 8.41 6.10 -9.98
CA ASP A 33 8.89 5.38 -11.14
C ASP A 33 9.26 3.93 -10.77
N PRO A 34 8.95 2.93 -11.61
CA PRO A 34 9.31 1.53 -11.34
C PRO A 34 10.83 1.30 -11.17
N HIS A 35 11.70 2.07 -11.84
CA HIS A 35 13.14 1.96 -11.65
C HIS A 35 13.57 2.49 -10.27
N ALA A 36 12.87 3.49 -9.71
CA ALA A 36 13.10 3.94 -8.34
C ALA A 36 12.71 2.85 -7.34
N VAL A 37 11.61 2.13 -7.59
CA VAL A 37 11.18 0.98 -6.77
C VAL A 37 12.21 -0.13 -6.80
N GLU A 38 12.74 -0.49 -7.98
CA GLU A 38 13.80 -1.48 -8.10
C GLU A 38 15.07 -1.05 -7.36
N ALA A 39 15.50 0.20 -7.54
CA ALA A 39 16.68 0.74 -6.87
C ALA A 39 16.51 0.74 -5.33
N LEU A 40 15.34 1.14 -4.83
CA LEU A 40 15.01 1.09 -3.41
C LEU A 40 15.02 -0.35 -2.88
N ALA A 41 14.35 -1.27 -3.57
CA ALA A 41 14.29 -2.68 -3.19
C ALA A 41 15.70 -3.31 -3.13
N ARG A 42 16.56 -2.99 -4.10
CA ARG A 42 17.94 -3.46 -4.13
C ARG A 42 18.71 -2.99 -2.88
N ARG A 43 18.56 -1.73 -2.49
CA ARG A 43 19.17 -1.19 -1.27
C ARG A 43 18.59 -1.83 0.00
N LEU A 44 17.26 -1.94 0.09
CA LEU A 44 16.60 -2.52 1.26
C LEU A 44 16.96 -4.00 1.46
N ILE A 45 16.93 -4.80 0.40
CA ILE A 45 17.08 -6.27 0.48
C ILE A 45 18.55 -6.69 0.46
N CYS A 46 19.40 -6.01 -0.31
CA CYS A 46 20.79 -6.44 -0.50
C CYS A 46 21.76 -5.82 0.51
N GLU A 47 21.42 -4.68 1.14
CA GLU A 47 22.26 -3.98 2.14
C GLU A 47 21.95 -4.40 3.60
N GLU A 48 21.30 -5.55 3.80
CA GLU A 48 21.06 -6.17 5.12
C GLU A 48 20.30 -5.26 6.11
N THR A 49 19.29 -4.55 5.63
CA THR A 49 18.43 -3.69 6.47
C THR A 49 17.43 -4.46 7.33
N GLY A 50 17.31 -5.77 7.15
CA GLY A 50 16.27 -6.62 7.72
C GLY A 50 15.07 -6.83 6.79
N ILE A 51 14.90 -6.03 5.73
CA ILE A 51 13.84 -6.22 4.76
C ILE A 51 14.19 -7.39 3.84
N VAL A 52 13.30 -8.37 3.75
CA VAL A 52 13.47 -9.57 2.92
C VAL A 52 12.59 -9.55 1.67
N LYS A 53 11.51 -8.76 1.68
CA LYS A 53 10.57 -8.65 0.55
C LYS A 53 10.11 -7.21 0.36
N VAL A 54 10.08 -6.78 -0.91
CA VAL A 54 9.36 -5.58 -1.32
C VAL A 54 8.21 -6.02 -2.24
N LEU A 55 6.98 -5.58 -1.93
CA LEU A 55 5.82 -5.72 -2.81
C LEU A 55 5.66 -4.43 -3.63
N ALA A 56 5.97 -4.48 -4.92
CA ALA A 56 5.67 -3.37 -5.81
C ALA A 56 4.21 -3.49 -6.27
N ILE A 57 3.41 -2.46 -6.02
CA ILE A 57 1.99 -2.41 -6.32
C ILE A 57 1.76 -1.36 -7.41
N ASP A 58 1.55 -1.83 -8.65
CA ASP A 58 1.31 -0.98 -9.80
C ASP A 58 -0.16 -0.58 -9.85
N ILE A 59 -0.42 0.68 -9.53
CA ILE A 59 -1.76 1.27 -9.49
C ILE A 59 -2.06 2.07 -10.76
N PRO A 60 -3.34 2.26 -11.13
CA PRO A 60 -3.70 3.09 -12.29
C PRO A 60 -3.17 4.51 -12.15
N LYS A 61 -2.46 4.99 -13.17
CA LYS A 61 -1.84 6.33 -13.19
C LYS A 61 -2.87 7.40 -13.55
N THR A 62 -3.61 7.84 -12.55
CA THR A 62 -4.61 8.91 -12.68
C THR A 62 -4.40 9.97 -11.61
N ARG A 63 -4.91 11.18 -11.84
CA ARG A 63 -4.83 12.25 -10.84
C ARG A 63 -5.52 11.92 -9.51
N SER A 64 -6.51 11.03 -9.54
CA SER A 64 -7.23 10.57 -8.35
C SER A 64 -6.42 9.58 -7.51
N TYR A 65 -5.36 8.98 -8.09
CA TYR A 65 -4.54 7.94 -7.47
C TYR A 65 -3.07 8.35 -7.56
N MET A 66 -2.73 9.50 -6.97
CA MET A 66 -1.38 10.07 -7.09
C MET A 66 -0.31 9.17 -6.46
N HIS A 67 -0.62 8.57 -5.31
CA HIS A 67 0.24 7.63 -4.59
C HIS A 67 -0.55 6.45 -4.04
N LEU A 68 0.17 5.45 -3.51
CA LEU A 68 -0.43 4.24 -2.95
C LEU A 68 -1.33 4.57 -1.73
N ASP A 69 -0.92 5.46 -0.84
CA ASP A 69 -1.67 5.85 0.35
C ASP A 69 -3.03 6.50 0.04
N THR A 70 -3.18 7.10 -1.15
CA THR A 70 -4.47 7.65 -1.59
C THR A 70 -5.48 6.58 -2.01
N VAL A 71 -5.05 5.34 -2.18
CA VAL A 71 -5.90 4.23 -2.62
C VAL A 71 -5.83 3.00 -1.70
N MET A 72 -4.80 2.90 -0.86
CA MET A 72 -4.65 1.81 0.10
C MET A 72 -3.73 2.22 1.24
N THR A 73 -4.13 1.96 2.50
CA THR A 73 -3.28 2.04 3.68
C THR A 73 -3.50 0.85 4.62
N MET A 74 -2.46 0.47 5.35
CA MET A 74 -2.55 -0.54 6.40
C MET A 74 -3.09 0.10 7.68
N VAL A 75 -4.15 -0.46 8.25
CA VAL A 75 -4.84 0.08 9.44
C VAL A 75 -4.75 -0.83 10.66
N ASP A 76 -4.39 -2.10 10.45
CA ASP A 76 -4.16 -3.10 11.49
C ASP A 76 -3.18 -4.14 10.95
N VAL A 77 -2.73 -5.07 11.77
CA VAL A 77 -1.77 -6.13 11.39
C VAL A 77 -2.20 -6.96 10.19
N ASP A 78 -3.51 -7.08 9.94
CA ASP A 78 -4.11 -7.85 8.86
C ASP A 78 -5.26 -7.11 8.14
N LYS A 79 -5.39 -5.79 8.36
CA LYS A 79 -6.47 -4.99 7.75
C LYS A 79 -5.93 -3.81 6.95
N PHE A 80 -6.54 -3.59 5.80
CA PHE A 80 -6.21 -2.50 4.89
C PHE A 80 -7.47 -1.74 4.49
N THR A 81 -7.40 -0.41 4.48
CA THR A 81 -8.34 0.38 3.68
C THR A 81 -7.96 0.29 2.22
N ILE A 82 -8.94 0.26 1.33
CA ILE A 82 -8.69 0.23 -0.11
C ILE A 82 -9.80 0.92 -0.89
N HIS A 83 -9.43 1.65 -1.93
CA HIS A 83 -10.41 2.13 -2.89
C HIS A 83 -10.77 1.01 -3.88
N PRO A 84 -12.04 0.59 -3.96
CA PRO A 84 -12.42 -0.62 -4.70
C PRO A 84 -12.14 -0.56 -6.20
N SER A 85 -12.11 0.63 -6.80
CA SER A 85 -11.92 0.78 -8.24
C SER A 85 -10.51 0.40 -8.75
N ILE A 86 -9.50 0.31 -7.89
CA ILE A 86 -8.17 -0.11 -8.32
C ILE A 86 -8.06 -1.63 -8.50
N LEU A 87 -8.90 -2.40 -7.79
CA LEU A 87 -8.80 -3.86 -7.73
C LEU A 87 -8.79 -4.57 -9.10
N PRO A 88 -9.58 -4.15 -10.10
CA PRO A 88 -9.57 -4.81 -11.40
C PRO A 88 -8.29 -4.59 -12.22
N ALA A 89 -7.54 -3.53 -11.95
CA ALA A 89 -6.41 -3.10 -12.77
C ALA A 89 -5.04 -3.18 -12.04
N VAL A 90 -5.06 -3.35 -10.70
CA VAL A 90 -3.83 -3.42 -9.92
C VAL A 90 -3.02 -4.65 -10.27
N ARG A 91 -1.72 -4.47 -10.42
CA ARG A 91 -0.74 -5.55 -10.59
C ARG A 91 0.23 -5.53 -9.43
N THR A 92 0.62 -6.69 -8.96
CA THR A 92 1.57 -6.82 -7.84
C THR A 92 2.80 -7.58 -8.31
N PHE A 93 3.98 -7.14 -7.87
CA PHE A 93 5.25 -7.80 -8.13
C PHE A 93 5.95 -8.03 -6.79
N SER A 94 6.53 -9.21 -6.60
CA SER A 94 7.41 -9.49 -5.47
C SER A 94 8.86 -9.31 -5.88
N LEU A 95 9.60 -8.57 -5.06
CA LEU A 95 11.02 -8.36 -5.18
C LEU A 95 11.68 -9.03 -3.97
N THR A 96 12.56 -10.01 -4.23
CA THR A 96 13.22 -10.81 -3.20
C THR A 96 14.68 -11.07 -3.58
N LYS A 97 15.50 -11.56 -2.63
CA LYS A 97 16.89 -11.95 -2.89
C LYS A 97 16.96 -13.46 -3.15
N GLN A 98 17.49 -13.84 -4.29
CA GLN A 98 17.76 -15.24 -4.63
C GLN A 98 19.18 -15.36 -5.18
N GLY A 99 19.96 -16.28 -4.65
CA GLY A 99 21.35 -16.49 -5.09
C GLY A 99 22.24 -15.24 -5.01
N GLY A 100 21.93 -14.30 -4.11
CA GLY A 100 22.66 -13.03 -3.95
C GLY A 100 22.18 -11.89 -4.86
N ALA A 101 21.29 -12.16 -5.82
CA ALA A 101 20.74 -11.18 -6.74
C ALA A 101 19.29 -10.81 -6.38
N LEU A 102 18.87 -9.59 -6.73
CA LEU A 102 17.45 -9.18 -6.68
C LEU A 102 16.69 -9.87 -7.81
N VAL A 103 15.62 -10.56 -7.46
CA VAL A 103 14.69 -11.21 -8.40
C VAL A 103 13.34 -10.52 -8.32
N ILE A 104 12.74 -10.23 -9.46
CA ILE A 104 11.45 -9.56 -9.61
C ILE A 104 10.49 -10.52 -10.30
N GLU A 105 9.39 -10.86 -9.63
CA GLU A 105 8.38 -11.77 -10.16
C GLU A 105 7.00 -11.14 -10.07
N GLN A 106 6.22 -11.21 -11.16
CA GLN A 106 4.83 -10.78 -11.12
C GLN A 106 3.99 -11.78 -10.34
N GLU A 107 3.26 -11.30 -9.34
CA GLU A 107 2.30 -12.11 -8.60
C GLU A 107 1.10 -12.46 -9.48
N LYS A 108 0.74 -13.75 -9.49
CA LYS A 108 -0.47 -14.24 -10.18
C LYS A 108 -1.70 -14.20 -9.27
N ARG A 109 -1.48 -14.06 -7.97
CA ARG A 109 -2.50 -13.98 -6.93
C ARG A 109 -3.14 -12.59 -6.92
N LYS A 110 -4.35 -12.51 -6.35
CA LYS A 110 -4.98 -11.22 -6.08
C LYS A 110 -4.20 -10.44 -5.03
N LEU A 111 -4.33 -9.12 -5.01
CA LEU A 111 -3.63 -8.23 -4.07
C LEU A 111 -3.78 -8.69 -2.60
N ALA A 112 -5.01 -9.03 -2.17
CA ALA A 112 -5.25 -9.50 -0.81
C ALA A 112 -4.48 -10.79 -0.45
N GLU A 113 -4.40 -11.72 -1.40
CA GLU A 113 -3.65 -12.97 -1.23
C GLU A 113 -2.14 -12.73 -1.20
N SER A 114 -1.64 -11.80 -2.03
CA SER A 114 -0.22 -11.41 -2.04
C SER A 114 0.19 -10.70 -0.74
N LEU A 115 -0.70 -9.87 -0.19
CA LEU A 115 -0.48 -9.22 1.11
C LEU A 115 -0.50 -10.24 2.26
N ALA A 116 -1.47 -11.19 2.25
CA ALA A 116 -1.55 -12.22 3.27
C ALA A 116 -0.30 -13.12 3.28
N ASP A 117 0.16 -13.54 2.10
CA ASP A 117 1.40 -14.31 1.95
C ASP A 117 2.63 -13.52 2.47
N ALA A 118 2.73 -12.25 2.10
CA ALA A 118 3.87 -11.42 2.50
C ALA A 118 3.91 -11.16 4.01
N LEU A 119 2.74 -11.06 4.66
CA LEU A 119 2.59 -10.83 6.09
C LEU A 119 2.58 -12.14 6.91
N HIS A 120 2.61 -13.30 6.25
CA HIS A 120 2.50 -14.62 6.89
C HIS A 120 1.23 -14.79 7.73
N VAL A 121 0.11 -14.24 7.25
CA VAL A 121 -1.22 -14.37 7.86
C VAL A 121 -2.12 -15.23 6.96
N GLU A 122 -3.15 -15.84 7.54
CA GLU A 122 -4.10 -16.69 6.79
C GLU A 122 -4.86 -15.88 5.73
N LYS A 123 -5.26 -14.66 6.10
CA LYS A 123 -5.97 -13.72 5.22
C LYS A 123 -5.78 -12.29 5.67
N VAL A 124 -5.99 -11.35 4.76
CA VAL A 124 -6.14 -9.92 5.08
C VAL A 124 -7.57 -9.46 4.82
N THR A 125 -8.03 -8.51 5.61
CA THR A 125 -9.33 -7.87 5.45
C THR A 125 -9.16 -6.57 4.65
N MET A 126 -9.85 -6.48 3.51
CA MET A 126 -9.87 -5.29 2.67
C MET A 126 -11.12 -4.46 2.97
N ILE A 127 -10.94 -3.34 3.67
CA ILE A 127 -12.02 -2.41 4.06
C ILE A 127 -12.21 -1.41 2.93
N HIS A 128 -13.34 -1.49 2.23
CA HIS A 128 -13.61 -0.65 1.06
C HIS A 128 -13.99 0.77 1.47
N CYS A 129 -13.24 1.75 0.98
CA CYS A 129 -13.59 3.17 1.08
C CYS A 129 -14.98 3.43 0.48
N GLY A 130 -15.85 4.13 1.23
CA GLY A 130 -17.23 4.39 0.83
C GLY A 130 -18.16 3.16 0.83
N GLY A 131 -17.66 2.00 1.27
CA GLY A 131 -18.45 0.77 1.37
C GLY A 131 -18.95 0.25 0.03
N ALA A 132 -20.22 -0.16 -0.02
CA ALA A 132 -20.86 -0.70 -1.23
C ALA A 132 -21.37 0.39 -2.20
N SER A 133 -21.36 1.65 -1.80
CA SER A 133 -21.84 2.77 -2.59
C SER A 133 -20.75 3.32 -3.50
N ALA A 134 -20.89 3.18 -4.82
CA ALA A 134 -19.94 3.74 -5.78
C ALA A 134 -19.86 5.29 -5.68
N ILE A 135 -20.97 5.94 -5.34
CA ILE A 135 -21.04 7.41 -5.17
C ILE A 135 -20.24 7.83 -3.94
N ASP A 136 -20.42 7.14 -2.80
CA ASP A 136 -19.68 7.43 -1.58
C ASP A 136 -18.20 7.10 -1.73
N ALA A 137 -17.87 5.99 -2.39
CA ALA A 137 -16.50 5.64 -2.70
C ALA A 137 -15.81 6.74 -3.53
N ALA A 138 -16.46 7.23 -4.58
CA ALA A 138 -15.92 8.30 -5.41
C ALA A 138 -15.78 9.63 -4.64
N ARG A 139 -16.79 9.99 -3.82
CA ARG A 139 -16.75 11.19 -3.00
C ARG A 139 -15.62 11.14 -1.97
N GLU A 140 -15.52 10.04 -1.23
CA GLU A 140 -14.53 9.90 -0.17
C GLU A 140 -13.12 9.67 -0.70
N GLN A 141 -12.98 9.14 -1.93
CA GLN A 141 -11.68 9.14 -2.63
C GLN A 141 -11.11 10.55 -2.80
N TRP A 142 -11.92 11.52 -3.26
CA TRP A 142 -11.50 12.93 -3.38
C TRP A 142 -11.25 13.60 -2.02
N ASN A 143 -11.71 12.99 -0.94
CA ASN A 143 -11.52 13.44 0.44
C ASN A 143 -10.42 12.65 1.18
N ASP A 144 -9.57 11.92 0.45
CA ASP A 144 -8.51 11.08 1.00
C ASP A 144 -9.04 10.03 2.00
N GLY A 145 -10.14 9.33 1.64
CA GLY A 145 -10.83 8.40 2.52
C GLY A 145 -10.04 7.14 2.86
N THR A 146 -9.08 6.76 2.02
CA THR A 146 -8.15 5.66 2.29
C THR A 146 -6.86 6.10 2.97
N ASN A 147 -6.55 7.42 2.94
CA ASN A 147 -5.32 7.95 3.51
C ASN A 147 -5.51 8.17 5.02
N THR A 148 -5.09 7.20 5.80
CA THR A 148 -5.16 7.21 7.26
C THR A 148 -3.76 7.18 7.86
N LEU A 149 -3.57 7.83 9.00
CA LEU A 149 -2.34 7.74 9.78
C LEU A 149 -2.54 6.69 10.89
N ALA A 150 -1.94 5.52 10.73
CA ALA A 150 -1.92 4.51 11.79
C ALA A 150 -0.99 4.97 12.94
N VAL A 151 -1.53 5.02 14.15
CA VAL A 151 -0.79 5.38 15.38
C VAL A 151 -0.46 4.14 16.22
N ALA A 152 -1.23 3.08 16.03
CA ALA A 152 -1.00 1.73 16.56
C ALA A 152 -1.74 0.71 15.69
N PRO A 153 -1.46 -0.59 15.79
CA PRO A 153 -2.27 -1.62 15.15
C PRO A 153 -3.74 -1.48 15.57
N GLY A 154 -4.65 -1.37 14.59
CA GLY A 154 -6.08 -1.16 14.83
C GLY A 154 -6.47 0.23 15.35
N GLU A 155 -5.57 1.23 15.28
CA GLU A 155 -5.85 2.58 15.74
C GLU A 155 -5.32 3.61 14.73
N VAL A 156 -6.20 4.48 14.20
CA VAL A 156 -5.87 5.42 13.13
C VAL A 156 -6.41 6.82 13.39
N ILE A 157 -5.74 7.82 12.81
CA ILE A 157 -6.25 9.16 12.62
C ILE A 157 -6.75 9.29 11.20
N ALA A 158 -7.99 9.77 11.01
CA ALA A 158 -8.61 9.94 9.70
C ALA A 158 -9.36 11.27 9.60
N PHE A 159 -9.59 11.74 8.38
CA PHE A 159 -10.41 12.95 8.17
C PHE A 159 -11.87 12.68 8.52
N SER A 160 -12.44 13.49 9.40
CA SER A 160 -13.83 13.36 9.87
C SER A 160 -14.88 13.43 8.75
N ARG A 161 -14.56 14.09 7.64
CA ARG A 161 -15.42 14.21 6.46
C ARG A 161 -15.68 12.88 5.73
N ASN A 162 -14.85 11.86 5.97
CA ASN A 162 -15.00 10.51 5.42
C ASN A 162 -15.84 9.62 6.34
N TYR A 163 -17.04 10.10 6.68
CA TYR A 163 -17.89 9.50 7.72
C TYR A 163 -18.36 8.08 7.37
N VAL A 164 -18.53 7.73 6.08
CA VAL A 164 -18.91 6.38 5.66
C VAL A 164 -17.74 5.42 5.89
N THR A 165 -16.55 5.74 5.37
CA THR A 165 -15.35 4.92 5.58
C THR A 165 -14.99 4.81 7.06
N ASN A 166 -15.07 5.92 7.82
CA ASN A 166 -14.81 5.93 9.25
C ASN A 166 -15.79 5.06 10.04
N GLY A 167 -17.07 5.02 9.63
CA GLY A 167 -18.06 4.09 10.17
C GLY A 167 -17.68 2.64 9.93
N ILE A 168 -17.33 2.30 8.67
CA ILE A 168 -16.93 0.94 8.29
C ILE A 168 -15.65 0.51 9.02
N LEU A 169 -14.67 1.41 9.20
CA LEU A 169 -13.46 1.12 9.98
C LEU A 169 -13.82 0.73 11.40
N ARG A 170 -14.71 1.49 12.07
CA ARG A 170 -15.17 1.17 13.44
C ARG A 170 -15.93 -0.16 13.50
N ASP A 171 -16.79 -0.44 12.52
CA ASP A 171 -17.52 -1.72 12.41
C ASP A 171 -16.57 -2.91 12.25
N ASN A 172 -15.35 -2.68 11.70
CA ASN A 172 -14.29 -3.67 11.59
C ASN A 172 -13.31 -3.65 12.79
N GLY A 173 -13.66 -2.99 13.88
CA GLY A 173 -12.89 -2.98 15.12
C GLY A 173 -11.69 -2.03 15.13
N VAL A 174 -11.59 -1.09 14.16
CA VAL A 174 -10.53 -0.07 14.13
C VAL A 174 -10.98 1.16 14.91
N VAL A 175 -10.13 1.62 15.83
CA VAL A 175 -10.33 2.88 16.55
C VAL A 175 -9.98 4.03 15.61
N VAL A 176 -10.94 4.97 15.43
CA VAL A 176 -10.77 6.12 14.51
C VAL A 176 -10.91 7.41 15.28
N HIS A 177 -9.85 8.21 15.29
CA HIS A 177 -9.75 9.55 15.87
C HIS A 177 -10.00 10.65 14.84
#